data_3c6efa52a548330d27d8e6eb515c7007
#
_entry.id   3c6efa52a548330d27d8e6eb515c7007
#
_cell.length_a   1.000
_cell.length_b   1.000
_cell.length_c   1.000
_cell.angle_alpha   90.00
_cell.angle_beta   90.00
_cell.angle_gamma   90.00
#
_symmetry.space_group_name_H-M   'P 1'
#
loop_
_entity.id
_entity.type
_entity.pdbx_description
1 polymer ?
#
loop_
_entity_poly.entity_id
_entity_poly.type
_entity_poly.pdbx_seq_one_letter_code
_entity_poly.pdbx_strand_id
1 'polypeptide(L)'
;WDAEDSHIFLSARLAKDLNGHVLDQYINPGNPLAHYDGTAEEIVEQCGGKLDYMIMSAGTGGTISGTAKKLKEKIPGVKIVAVDPYGSILAEPDTLNDGSTRTGQKRLTAYQV
;
A
#
# COMPACT_ATOMS: atom_id res chain seq x y z
N TRP A 1 15.27 -4.11 1.98
CA TRP A 1 15.00 -2.68 1.86
C TRP A 1 16.29 -1.91 1.90
N ASP A 2 17.08 -2.00 2.94
CA ASP A 2 18.32 -1.24 3.12
C ASP A 2 19.59 -1.93 2.59
N ALA A 3 19.46 -3.09 1.96
CA ALA A 3 20.57 -3.83 1.40
C ALA A 3 21.03 -3.21 0.06
N GLU A 4 22.33 -3.13 -0.15
CA GLU A 4 22.92 -2.57 -1.38
C GLU A 4 22.54 -3.34 -2.65
N ASP A 5 22.17 -4.60 -2.51
CA ASP A 5 21.68 -5.49 -3.58
C ASP A 5 20.15 -5.53 -3.68
N SER A 6 19.45 -4.72 -2.88
CA SER A 6 17.99 -4.60 -2.99
C SER A 6 17.57 -4.01 -4.34
N HIS A 7 16.39 -4.38 -4.80
CA HIS A 7 15.85 -3.85 -6.06
C HIS A 7 15.75 -2.31 -6.06
N ILE A 8 15.58 -1.68 -4.91
CA ILE A 8 15.52 -0.22 -4.78
C ILE A 8 16.90 0.39 -5.08
N PHE A 9 17.94 -0.09 -4.39
CA PHE A 9 19.29 0.41 -4.63
C PHE A 9 19.80 0.07 -6.03
N LEU A 10 19.52 -1.14 -6.51
CA LEU A 10 19.89 -1.55 -7.87
C LEU A 10 19.20 -0.70 -8.94
N SER A 11 17.90 -0.47 -8.81
CA SER A 11 17.15 0.35 -9.78
C SER A 11 17.63 1.81 -9.79
N ALA A 12 17.89 2.40 -8.62
CA ALA A 12 18.41 3.76 -8.51
C ALA A 12 19.81 3.88 -9.14
N ARG A 13 20.70 2.91 -8.88
CA ARG A 13 22.03 2.86 -9.47
C ARG A 13 21.97 2.72 -10.99
N LEU A 14 21.18 1.76 -11.48
CA LEU A 14 21.02 1.53 -12.92
C LEU A 14 20.41 2.74 -13.63
N ALA A 15 19.44 3.41 -13.02
CA ALA A 15 18.88 4.63 -13.59
C ALA A 15 19.94 5.73 -13.76
N LYS A 16 20.82 5.87 -12.78
CA LYS A 16 21.95 6.81 -12.87
C LYS A 16 22.96 6.41 -13.94
N ASP A 17 23.36 5.13 -13.95
CA ASP A 17 24.40 4.64 -14.85
C ASP A 17 23.96 4.63 -16.33
N LEU A 18 22.67 4.38 -16.57
CA LEU A 18 22.07 4.27 -17.90
C LEU A 18 21.30 5.54 -18.33
N ASN A 19 21.34 6.60 -17.54
CA ASN A 19 20.52 7.82 -17.75
C ASN A 19 19.03 7.48 -17.95
N GLY A 20 18.51 6.56 -17.13
CA GLY A 20 17.15 6.06 -17.18
C GLY A 20 16.27 6.64 -16.08
N HIS A 21 15.02 6.20 -16.05
CA HIS A 21 14.05 6.56 -15.00
C HIS A 21 13.59 5.34 -14.22
N VAL A 22 13.40 5.52 -12.90
CA VAL A 22 12.68 4.57 -12.03
C VAL A 22 11.25 5.05 -11.89
N LEU A 23 10.28 4.19 -12.21
CA LEU A 23 8.85 4.54 -12.09
C LEU A 23 8.37 4.59 -10.63
N ASP A 24 9.13 4.07 -9.72
CA ASP A 24 9.03 4.12 -8.26
C ASP A 24 7.60 4.14 -7.70
N GLN A 25 7.00 2.97 -7.58
CA GLN A 25 5.63 2.83 -7.08
C GLN A 25 5.42 3.33 -5.63
N TYR A 26 6.50 3.59 -4.88
CA TYR A 26 6.41 4.03 -3.49
C TYR A 26 6.15 5.51 -3.34
N ILE A 27 6.66 6.32 -4.27
CA ILE A 27 6.53 7.77 -4.25
C ILE A 27 5.76 8.32 -5.45
N ASN A 28 5.58 7.53 -6.50
CA ASN A 28 4.90 7.98 -7.71
C ASN A 28 3.40 8.14 -7.48
N PRO A 29 2.84 9.34 -7.64
CA PRO A 29 1.40 9.57 -7.45
C PRO A 29 0.54 8.79 -8.45
N GLY A 30 1.09 8.34 -9.56
CA GLY A 30 0.40 7.47 -10.52
C GLY A 30 -0.12 6.18 -9.89
N ASN A 31 0.55 5.66 -8.87
CA ASN A 31 0.09 4.48 -8.15
C ASN A 31 -1.30 4.71 -7.49
N PRO A 32 -1.47 5.60 -6.52
CA PRO A 32 -2.80 5.84 -5.95
C PRO A 32 -3.80 6.45 -6.94
N LEU A 33 -3.37 7.26 -7.90
CA LEU A 33 -4.25 7.87 -8.88
C LEU A 33 -4.91 6.83 -9.80
N ALA A 34 -4.19 5.80 -10.23
CA ALA A 34 -4.77 4.72 -11.03
C ALA A 34 -5.93 4.02 -10.31
N HIS A 35 -5.81 3.85 -9.00
CA HIS A 35 -6.87 3.25 -8.18
C HIS A 35 -8.00 4.24 -7.86
N TYR A 36 -7.69 5.52 -7.75
CA TYR A 36 -8.68 6.56 -7.58
C TYR A 36 -9.55 6.73 -8.84
N ASP A 37 -8.93 6.76 -10.02
CA ASP A 37 -9.63 7.02 -11.28
C ASP A 37 -10.27 5.75 -11.91
N GLY A 38 -9.71 4.57 -11.64
CA GLY A 38 -10.17 3.30 -12.20
C GLY A 38 -10.83 2.41 -11.15
N THR A 39 -10.04 1.74 -10.33
CA THR A 39 -10.52 0.68 -9.42
C THR A 39 -11.69 1.13 -8.54
N ALA A 40 -11.64 2.34 -8.00
CA ALA A 40 -12.69 2.84 -7.12
C ALA A 40 -14.00 3.12 -7.89
N GLU A 41 -13.93 3.64 -9.09
CA GLU A 41 -15.13 3.88 -9.93
C GLU A 41 -15.80 2.54 -10.28
N GLU A 42 -15.01 1.52 -10.65
CA GLU A 42 -15.55 0.19 -10.92
C GLU A 42 -16.24 -0.40 -9.68
N ILE A 43 -15.66 -0.24 -8.48
CA ILE A 43 -16.28 -0.69 -7.23
C ILE A 43 -17.61 0.05 -6.98
N VAL A 44 -17.63 1.36 -7.15
CA VAL A 44 -18.87 2.16 -6.98
C VAL A 44 -19.96 1.66 -7.93
N GLU A 45 -19.62 1.42 -9.20
CA GLU A 45 -20.57 0.91 -10.19
C GLU A 45 -21.07 -0.49 -9.84
N GLN A 46 -20.16 -1.43 -9.56
CA GLN A 46 -20.47 -2.83 -9.24
C GLN A 46 -21.32 -2.96 -7.97
N CYS A 47 -21.09 -2.08 -6.98
CA CYS A 47 -21.87 -2.05 -5.74
C CYS A 47 -23.15 -1.20 -5.83
N GLY A 48 -23.49 -0.65 -6.99
CA GLY A 48 -24.65 0.21 -7.16
C GLY A 48 -24.63 1.46 -6.26
N GLY A 49 -23.45 2.00 -5.99
CA GLY A 49 -23.24 3.17 -5.12
C GLY A 49 -23.51 2.92 -3.63
N LYS A 50 -23.62 1.67 -3.19
CA LYS A 50 -23.91 1.31 -1.79
C LYS A 50 -22.84 0.37 -1.26
N LEU A 51 -22.14 0.81 -0.22
CA LEU A 51 -21.07 0.03 0.42
C LEU A 51 -20.93 0.47 1.88
N ASP A 52 -21.05 -0.46 2.82
CA ASP A 52 -20.87 -0.18 4.23
C ASP A 52 -19.40 -0.25 4.64
N TYR A 53 -18.70 -1.25 4.11
CA TYR A 53 -17.29 -1.50 4.44
C TYR A 53 -16.49 -1.82 3.18
N MET A 54 -15.28 -1.29 3.12
CA MET A 54 -14.25 -1.73 2.18
C MET A 54 -13.06 -2.23 2.97
N ILE A 55 -12.71 -3.51 2.79
CA ILE A 55 -11.64 -4.18 3.54
C ILE A 55 -10.55 -4.56 2.55
N MET A 56 -9.32 -4.12 2.81
CA MET A 56 -8.18 -4.41 1.95
C MET A 56 -6.86 -4.37 2.70
N SER A 57 -5.85 -5.07 2.18
CA SER A 57 -4.49 -5.00 2.69
C SER A 57 -3.74 -3.82 2.10
N ALA A 58 -2.60 -3.51 2.70
CA ALA A 58 -1.70 -2.47 2.21
C ALA A 58 -0.28 -3.02 2.03
N GLY A 59 0.26 -2.90 0.82
CA GLY A 59 1.68 -3.02 0.53
C GLY A 59 2.31 -1.63 0.43
N THR A 60 2.38 -1.05 -0.76
CA THR A 60 2.81 0.35 -0.96
C THR A 60 1.78 1.38 -0.48
N GLY A 61 0.55 0.94 -0.25
CA GLY A 61 -0.55 1.81 0.14
C GLY A 61 -1.31 2.45 -1.02
N GLY A 62 -0.84 2.31 -2.26
CA GLY A 62 -1.46 2.98 -3.42
C GLY A 62 -2.92 2.59 -3.64
N THR A 63 -3.20 1.29 -3.62
CA THR A 63 -4.55 0.77 -3.83
C THR A 63 -5.52 1.27 -2.76
N ILE A 64 -5.18 1.08 -1.49
CA ILE A 64 -6.05 1.49 -0.38
C ILE A 64 -6.22 3.01 -0.34
N SER A 65 -5.16 3.79 -0.56
CA SER A 65 -5.21 5.25 -0.50
C SER A 65 -6.07 5.83 -1.63
N GLY A 66 -5.83 5.40 -2.87
CA GLY A 66 -6.59 5.87 -4.02
C GLY A 66 -8.06 5.45 -3.95
N THR A 67 -8.31 4.17 -3.69
CA THR A 67 -9.66 3.63 -3.59
C THR A 67 -10.44 4.27 -2.43
N ALA A 68 -9.83 4.34 -1.24
CA ALA A 68 -10.49 4.91 -0.06
C ALA A 68 -10.90 6.37 -0.26
N LYS A 69 -10.02 7.17 -0.88
CA LYS A 69 -10.32 8.57 -1.15
C LYS A 69 -11.56 8.73 -2.01
N LYS A 70 -11.61 8.06 -3.16
CA LYS A 70 -12.75 8.11 -4.06
C LYS A 70 -14.02 7.56 -3.42
N LEU A 71 -13.92 6.41 -2.74
CA LEU A 71 -15.09 5.80 -2.09
C LEU A 71 -15.69 6.73 -1.04
N LYS A 72 -14.88 7.40 -0.22
CA LYS A 72 -15.38 8.37 0.77
C LYS A 72 -16.03 9.60 0.14
N GLU A 73 -15.59 10.02 -1.04
CA GLU A 73 -16.22 11.10 -1.79
C GLU A 73 -17.58 10.70 -2.36
N LYS A 74 -17.69 9.47 -2.90
CA LYS A 74 -18.90 8.96 -3.55
C LYS A 74 -19.91 8.34 -2.57
N ILE A 75 -19.43 7.74 -1.49
CA ILE A 75 -20.22 7.02 -0.48
C ILE A 75 -19.76 7.50 0.91
N PRO A 76 -20.20 8.68 1.39
CA PRO A 76 -19.66 9.30 2.61
C PRO A 76 -19.73 8.44 3.88
N GLY A 77 -20.65 7.46 3.93
CA GLY A 77 -20.80 6.54 5.08
C GLY A 77 -19.87 5.34 5.07
N VAL A 78 -19.13 5.10 3.97
CA VAL A 78 -18.28 3.90 3.85
C VAL A 78 -17.16 3.89 4.89
N LYS A 79 -16.96 2.72 5.51
CA LYS A 79 -15.86 2.47 6.44
C LYS A 79 -14.74 1.74 5.70
N ILE A 80 -13.54 2.30 5.74
CA ILE A 80 -12.35 1.67 5.15
C ILE A 80 -11.58 0.96 6.26
N VAL A 81 -11.33 -0.32 6.07
CA VAL A 81 -10.59 -1.17 7.00
C VAL A 81 -9.33 -1.67 6.33
N ALA A 82 -8.18 -1.29 6.87
CA ALA A 82 -6.90 -1.84 6.47
C ALA A 82 -6.64 -3.12 7.26
N VAL A 83 -6.31 -4.20 6.57
CA VAL A 83 -5.88 -5.46 7.16
C VAL A 83 -4.38 -5.57 7.02
N ASP A 84 -3.71 -5.78 8.14
CA ASP A 84 -2.26 -5.79 8.19
C ASP A 84 -1.78 -7.02 8.99
N PRO A 85 -0.80 -7.78 8.48
CA PRO A 85 -0.30 -8.96 9.18
C PRO A 85 0.51 -8.57 10.42
N TYR A 86 0.56 -9.48 11.37
CA TYR A 86 1.43 -9.31 12.53
C TYR A 86 2.89 -9.18 12.11
N GLY A 87 3.59 -8.22 12.72
CA GLY A 87 4.98 -7.93 12.41
C GLY A 87 5.18 -6.96 11.25
N SER A 88 4.10 -6.48 10.63
CA SER A 88 4.15 -5.39 9.66
C SER A 88 4.65 -4.12 10.32
N ILE A 89 5.29 -3.26 9.52
CA ILE A 89 5.74 -1.92 9.96
C ILE A 89 4.67 -0.84 9.75
N LEU A 90 3.51 -1.19 9.21
CA LEU A 90 2.47 -0.22 8.83
C LEU A 90 1.48 0.05 9.95
N ALA A 91 1.20 -0.98 10.79
CA ALA A 91 0.24 -0.84 11.87
C ALA A 91 0.83 -0.16 13.10
N GLU A 92 -0.02 0.54 13.85
CA GLU A 92 0.29 1.08 15.18
C GLU A 92 -0.59 0.39 16.24
N PRO A 93 -0.11 0.28 17.49
CA PRO A 93 1.20 0.71 17.99
C PRO A 93 2.36 -0.20 17.57
N ASP A 94 3.59 0.29 17.69
CA ASP A 94 4.81 -0.43 17.32
C ASP A 94 4.94 -1.81 17.97
N THR A 95 4.33 -2.01 19.14
CA THR A 95 4.29 -3.31 19.83
C THR A 95 3.56 -4.39 19.03
N LEU A 96 2.62 -4.03 18.17
CA LEU A 96 1.94 -4.96 17.26
C LEU A 96 2.81 -5.30 16.05
N ASN A 97 3.77 -4.44 15.74
CA ASN A 97 4.71 -4.58 14.62
C ASN A 97 5.98 -5.34 15.03
N ASP A 98 6.16 -5.64 16.30
CA ASP A 98 7.27 -6.44 16.78
C ASP A 98 7.00 -7.92 16.53
N GLY A 99 7.44 -8.41 15.36
CA GLY A 99 7.34 -9.82 14.98
C GLY A 99 8.06 -10.78 15.95
N SER A 100 8.96 -10.26 16.81
CA SER A 100 9.70 -11.06 17.79
C SER A 100 8.79 -11.60 18.89
N THR A 101 7.74 -10.90 19.22
CA THR A 101 6.82 -11.29 20.32
C THR A 101 5.96 -12.50 19.96
N ARG A 102 5.78 -12.82 18.68
CA ARG A 102 4.89 -13.89 18.24
C ARG A 102 5.60 -15.06 17.55
N THR A 103 6.64 -14.80 16.81
CA THR A 103 7.33 -15.82 16.00
C THR A 103 8.80 -15.98 16.32
N GLY A 104 9.35 -15.16 17.21
CA GLY A 104 10.80 -15.08 17.45
C GLY A 104 11.59 -14.49 16.30
N GLN A 105 10.90 -14.01 15.26
CA GLN A 105 11.53 -13.36 14.11
C GLN A 105 11.65 -11.86 14.33
N LYS A 106 12.66 -11.27 13.72
CA LYS A 106 12.80 -9.81 13.69
C LYS A 106 11.62 -9.18 12.92
N ARG A 107 11.35 -7.91 13.23
CA ARG A 107 10.37 -7.08 12.53
C ARG A 107 10.45 -7.29 11.02
N LEU A 108 9.32 -7.63 10.40
CA LEU A 108 9.22 -7.78 8.95
C LEU A 108 9.26 -6.41 8.29
N THR A 109 9.87 -6.35 7.12
CA THR A 109 9.79 -5.16 6.27
C THR A 109 8.51 -5.19 5.43
N ALA A 110 8.09 -4.07 4.88
CA ALA A 110 6.92 -3.96 4.02
C ALA A 110 6.96 -4.90 2.79
N TYR A 111 8.14 -5.41 2.44
CA TYR A 111 8.33 -6.35 1.32
C TYR A 111 8.23 -7.83 1.70
N GLN A 112 8.18 -8.12 2.97
CA GLN A 112 8.08 -9.49 3.47
C GLN A 112 6.64 -9.84 3.88
N VAL A 113 5.73 -8.92 3.62
CA VAL A 113 4.30 -9.04 3.94
C VAL A 113 3.53 -9.48 2.70
#